data_e7af7ce311651953b9391c6d5191a5ab
#
_entry.id   e7af7ce311651953b9391c6d5191a5ab
#
_cell.length_a   1.000
_cell.length_b   1.000
_cell.length_c   1.000
_cell.angle_alpha   90.00
_cell.angle_beta   90.00
_cell.angle_gamma   90.00
#
_symmetry.space_group_name_H-M   'P 1'
#
loop_
_entity.id
_entity.type
_entity.pdbx_description
1 polymer ?
#
loop_
_entity_poly.entity_id
_entity_poly.type
_entity_poly.pdbx_seq_one_letter_code
_entity_poly.pdbx_strand_id
1 'polypeptide(L)'
;MPFMHDLENDVFGEEKYWVQVTPEQIRDLRQHFLDTWNEEDDLYYPDDVKRLRESDDFCRRVITHVRLDMTIAHKLLNYSLKWRKFVNIQDVKEEKLMKEIFQRAALFPYNKDKCGCHILMLRLKLYSKNLVPSEELKQTLLFFLEKMYNEIGAKRITMLFDCTDAGIGNVDLDMVRFILNTFLKRYPLGMGYVIVYDMPWLFTAAWKIIKGWLIPEAAARIKMVNKDQIKEYIDEKNLPVRMGGKDEYEYEYKPGNPLGDRCPGPDNKTDREA
;
A
#
# COMPACT_ATOMS: atom_id res chain seq x y z
N MET A 1 -13.67 -4.03 16.20
CA MET A 1 -13.39 -2.73 15.53
C MET A 1 -14.23 -2.67 14.30
N PRO A 2 -15.10 -1.68 14.12
CA PRO A 2 -15.95 -1.59 12.94
C PRO A 2 -15.15 -0.95 11.82
N PHE A 3 -14.52 -1.74 10.96
CA PHE A 3 -13.82 -1.26 9.79
C PHE A 3 -14.45 -1.86 8.53
N MET A 4 -15.11 -1.00 7.74
CA MET A 4 -15.45 -1.21 6.32
C MET A 4 -16.61 -2.17 6.03
N HIS A 5 -17.83 -1.68 6.06
CA HIS A 5 -19.00 -2.29 5.43
C HIS A 5 -19.26 -1.59 4.10
N ASP A 6 -19.68 -2.34 3.08
CA ASP A 6 -20.10 -1.93 1.74
C ASP A 6 -18.99 -1.64 0.74
N LEU A 7 -18.33 -2.71 0.29
CA LEU A 7 -17.39 -2.64 -0.84
C LEU A 7 -17.88 -3.42 -2.08
N GLU A 8 -19.05 -4.06 -2.02
CA GLU A 8 -19.54 -4.82 -3.18
C GLU A 8 -20.15 -3.96 -4.29
N ASN A 9 -20.57 -2.73 -3.98
CA ASN A 9 -21.24 -1.84 -4.93
C ASN A 9 -20.52 -0.50 -5.17
N ASP A 10 -19.42 -0.25 -4.49
CA ASP A 10 -18.67 1.00 -4.65
C ASP A 10 -17.18 0.66 -4.65
N VAL A 11 -16.57 0.78 -5.79
CA VAL A 11 -15.12 0.55 -5.96
C VAL A 11 -14.31 1.39 -4.97
N PHE A 12 -14.94 2.42 -4.44
CA PHE A 12 -14.39 3.34 -3.45
C PHE A 12 -15.44 3.74 -2.41
N GLY A 13 -15.98 2.79 -1.64
CA GLY A 13 -16.90 3.08 -0.53
C GLY A 13 -16.39 4.15 0.45
N GLU A 14 -15.18 4.56 0.28
CA GLU A 14 -14.49 5.66 0.91
C GLU A 14 -14.92 7.03 0.37
N GLU A 15 -15.30 7.20 -0.91
CA GLU A 15 -15.81 8.48 -1.41
C GLU A 15 -17.06 8.90 -0.67
N LYS A 16 -17.91 7.95 -0.31
CA LYS A 16 -19.10 8.22 0.52
C LYS A 16 -18.73 8.88 1.86
N TYR A 17 -17.67 8.42 2.51
CA TYR A 17 -17.21 9.03 3.76
C TYR A 17 -16.33 10.24 3.51
N TRP A 18 -15.57 10.26 2.42
CA TRP A 18 -14.72 11.38 2.04
C TRP A 18 -15.49 12.69 1.92
N VAL A 19 -16.63 12.65 1.22
CA VAL A 19 -17.49 13.84 1.04
C VAL A 19 -18.24 14.24 2.29
N GLN A 20 -18.39 13.34 3.26
CA GLN A 20 -19.06 13.60 4.55
C GLN A 20 -18.13 14.20 5.61
N VAL A 21 -16.81 14.16 5.41
CA VAL A 21 -15.87 14.76 6.35
C VAL A 21 -16.03 16.28 6.35
N THR A 22 -16.41 16.81 7.50
CA THR A 22 -16.64 18.24 7.65
C THR A 22 -15.35 19.02 7.96
N PRO A 23 -15.30 20.32 7.64
CA PRO A 23 -14.18 21.18 8.04
C PRO A 23 -13.97 21.22 9.56
N GLU A 24 -15.04 21.03 10.35
CA GLU A 24 -14.96 20.97 11.82
C GLU A 24 -14.22 19.73 12.29
N GLN A 25 -14.53 18.56 11.73
CA GLN A 25 -13.83 17.32 12.05
C GLN A 25 -12.34 17.40 11.69
N ILE A 26 -12.00 18.06 10.57
CA ILE A 26 -10.60 18.28 10.18
C ILE A 26 -9.89 19.17 11.21
N ARG A 27 -10.53 20.29 11.62
CA ARG A 27 -9.97 21.18 12.63
C ARG A 27 -9.82 20.47 13.98
N ASP A 28 -10.84 19.71 14.41
CA ASP A 28 -10.83 18.96 15.67
C ASP A 28 -9.69 17.93 15.68
N LEU A 29 -9.56 17.11 14.64
CA LEU A 29 -8.48 16.13 14.54
C LEU A 29 -7.11 16.78 14.64
N ARG A 30 -6.91 17.88 13.90
CA ARG A 30 -5.66 18.64 13.88
C ARG A 30 -5.36 19.26 15.22
N GLN A 31 -6.32 19.98 15.79
CA GLN A 31 -6.13 20.71 17.04
C GLN A 31 -5.87 19.76 18.20
N HIS A 32 -6.65 18.68 18.32
CA HIS A 32 -6.45 17.68 19.37
C HIS A 32 -5.03 17.09 19.34
N PHE A 33 -4.48 16.83 18.16
CA PHE A 33 -3.09 16.37 18.04
C PHE A 33 -2.11 17.45 18.49
N LEU A 34 -2.29 18.70 18.01
CA LEU A 34 -1.38 19.81 18.32
C LEU A 34 -1.39 20.19 19.80
N ASP A 35 -2.53 20.06 20.48
CA ASP A 35 -2.67 20.32 21.91
C ASP A 35 -1.91 19.29 22.77
N THR A 36 -1.73 18.08 22.25
CA THR A 36 -1.01 17.00 22.94
C THR A 36 0.42 16.83 22.46
N TRP A 37 0.80 17.51 21.37
CA TRP A 37 2.13 17.41 20.78
C TRP A 37 3.13 18.29 21.53
N ASN A 38 4.27 17.69 21.89
CA ASN A 38 5.43 18.42 22.41
C ASN A 38 6.65 18.11 21.53
N GLU A 39 7.31 19.13 21.03
CA GLU A 39 8.49 18.98 20.16
C GLU A 39 9.66 18.33 20.88
N GLU A 40 9.81 18.59 22.18
CA GLU A 40 10.89 18.05 23.00
C GLU A 40 10.81 16.52 23.20
N ASP A 41 9.63 15.91 23.03
CA ASP A 41 9.44 14.47 23.21
C ASP A 41 10.10 13.63 22.11
N ASP A 42 10.50 14.24 20.98
CA ASP A 42 11.09 13.57 19.79
C ASP A 42 10.33 12.31 19.31
N LEU A 43 9.00 12.31 19.47
CA LEU A 43 8.14 11.18 19.11
C LEU A 43 7.63 11.21 17.66
N TYR A 44 7.85 12.31 16.96
CA TYR A 44 7.31 12.58 15.63
C TYR A 44 8.35 13.26 14.74
N TYR A 45 8.24 13.06 13.43
CA TYR A 45 9.03 13.86 12.51
C TYR A 45 8.44 15.25 12.32
N PRO A 46 9.26 16.32 12.32
CA PRO A 46 8.79 17.68 12.06
C PRO A 46 8.02 17.83 10.74
N ASP A 47 8.44 17.13 9.68
CA ASP A 47 7.77 17.14 8.38
C ASP A 47 6.37 16.51 8.43
N ASP A 48 6.18 15.46 9.22
CA ASP A 48 4.86 14.84 9.41
C ASP A 48 3.93 15.80 10.19
N VAL A 49 4.44 16.50 11.21
CA VAL A 49 3.69 17.53 11.95
C VAL A 49 3.36 18.72 11.05
N LYS A 50 4.32 19.17 10.23
CA LYS A 50 4.10 20.22 9.23
C LYS A 50 3.00 19.82 8.25
N ARG A 51 3.08 18.62 7.69
CA ARG A 51 2.04 18.08 6.79
C ARG A 51 0.66 18.05 7.44
N LEU A 52 0.57 17.67 8.72
CA LEU A 52 -0.68 17.70 9.47
C LEU A 52 -1.23 19.13 9.62
N ARG A 53 -0.36 20.11 9.85
CA ARG A 53 -0.79 21.53 9.97
C ARG A 53 -1.31 22.10 8.65
N GLU A 54 -0.68 21.73 7.53
CA GLU A 54 -0.90 22.37 6.22
C GLU A 54 -1.90 21.62 5.33
N SER A 55 -2.12 20.32 5.55
CA SER A 55 -2.91 19.48 4.66
C SER A 55 -4.25 19.04 5.25
N ASP A 56 -5.34 19.61 4.73
CA ASP A 56 -6.68 19.11 5.01
C ASP A 56 -6.90 17.71 4.40
N ASP A 57 -6.28 17.42 3.28
CA ASP A 57 -6.34 16.10 2.64
C ASP A 57 -5.80 15.02 3.56
N PHE A 58 -4.69 15.27 4.25
CA PHE A 58 -4.12 14.30 5.19
C PHE A 58 -5.07 13.99 6.35
N CYS A 59 -5.64 15.02 6.98
CA CYS A 59 -6.65 14.84 8.03
C CYS A 59 -7.89 14.11 7.51
N ARG A 60 -8.39 14.52 6.34
CA ARG A 60 -9.54 13.89 5.69
C ARG A 60 -9.33 12.41 5.43
N ARG A 61 -8.12 11.99 4.98
CA ARG A 61 -7.76 10.58 4.77
C ARG A 61 -7.89 9.77 6.07
N VAL A 62 -7.40 10.30 7.19
CA VAL A 62 -7.49 9.63 8.49
C VAL A 62 -8.95 9.46 8.91
N ILE A 63 -9.75 10.53 8.84
CA ILE A 63 -11.16 10.51 9.25
C ILE A 63 -11.99 9.57 8.36
N THR A 64 -11.76 9.62 7.05
CA THR A 64 -12.42 8.73 6.07
C THR A 64 -12.08 7.27 6.34
N HIS A 65 -10.82 6.98 6.64
CA HIS A 65 -10.36 5.61 6.91
C HIS A 65 -11.08 4.95 8.07
N VAL A 66 -11.43 5.73 9.09
CA VAL A 66 -12.16 5.27 10.29
C VAL A 66 -13.66 5.55 10.23
N ARG A 67 -14.21 5.88 9.03
CA ARG A 67 -15.64 6.13 8.81
C ARG A 67 -16.22 7.14 9.76
N LEU A 68 -15.56 8.29 9.86
CA LEU A 68 -15.97 9.44 10.66
C LEU A 68 -15.93 9.22 12.19
N ASP A 69 -15.44 8.09 12.69
CA ASP A 69 -15.23 7.88 14.13
C ASP A 69 -14.03 8.71 14.60
N MET A 70 -14.33 9.86 15.20
CA MET A 70 -13.29 10.80 15.64
C MET A 70 -12.44 10.23 16.79
N THR A 71 -13.00 9.39 17.66
CA THR A 71 -12.24 8.74 18.75
C THR A 71 -11.16 7.81 18.19
N ILE A 72 -11.53 7.07 17.17
CA ILE A 72 -10.57 6.19 16.48
C ILE A 72 -9.62 7.03 15.62
N ALA A 73 -10.08 8.11 14.97
CA ALA A 73 -9.25 8.99 14.16
C ALA A 73 -8.08 9.59 14.96
N HIS A 74 -8.34 10.13 16.15
CA HIS A 74 -7.30 10.66 17.04
C HIS A 74 -6.25 9.61 17.40
N LYS A 75 -6.70 8.41 17.77
CA LYS A 75 -5.79 7.28 18.11
C LYS A 75 -4.98 6.81 16.91
N LEU A 76 -5.61 6.69 15.74
CA LEU A 76 -4.95 6.24 14.52
C LEU A 76 -3.90 7.24 14.04
N LEU A 77 -4.22 8.54 14.04
CA LEU A 77 -3.29 9.60 13.68
C LEU A 77 -2.04 9.54 14.56
N ASN A 78 -2.23 9.56 15.86
CA ASN A 78 -1.13 9.51 16.82
C ASN A 78 -0.28 8.24 16.64
N TYR A 79 -0.93 7.07 16.53
CA TYR A 79 -0.25 5.80 16.33
C TYR A 79 0.55 5.78 15.02
N SER A 80 -0.04 6.22 13.91
CA SER A 80 0.62 6.18 12.60
C SER A 80 1.86 7.09 12.56
N LEU A 81 1.78 8.30 13.11
CA LEU A 81 2.90 9.25 13.12
C LEU A 81 4.03 8.81 14.07
N LYS A 82 3.70 8.31 15.26
CA LYS A 82 4.70 7.73 16.18
C LYS A 82 5.40 6.52 15.56
N TRP A 83 4.63 5.65 14.90
CA TRP A 83 5.21 4.49 14.25
C TRP A 83 6.20 4.89 13.14
N ARG A 84 5.91 5.93 12.35
CA ARG A 84 6.82 6.45 11.31
C ARG A 84 8.19 6.84 11.89
N LYS A 85 8.17 7.51 13.04
CA LYS A 85 9.40 7.87 13.78
C LYS A 85 10.09 6.62 14.35
N PHE A 86 9.33 5.72 14.95
CA PHE A 86 9.84 4.47 15.53
C PHE A 86 10.58 3.59 14.51
N VAL A 87 10.05 3.46 13.29
CA VAL A 87 10.70 2.68 12.23
C VAL A 87 11.76 3.47 11.44
N ASN A 88 12.01 4.71 11.84
CA ASN A 88 12.93 5.62 11.18
C ASN A 88 12.66 5.75 9.67
N ILE A 89 11.40 6.01 9.31
CA ILE A 89 10.91 5.96 7.91
C ILE A 89 11.69 6.89 6.97
N GLN A 90 12.18 8.04 7.45
CA GLN A 90 12.96 8.98 6.66
C GLN A 90 14.37 8.47 6.32
N ASP A 91 14.84 7.45 7.02
CA ASP A 91 16.13 6.81 6.81
C ASP A 91 16.06 5.55 5.93
N VAL A 92 14.87 5.17 5.50
CA VAL A 92 14.64 4.06 4.56
C VAL A 92 14.96 4.56 3.14
N LYS A 93 16.24 4.42 2.75
CA LYS A 93 16.79 4.93 1.50
C LYS A 93 17.37 3.80 0.66
N GLU A 94 17.36 4.00 -0.67
CA GLU A 94 17.81 3.01 -1.65
C GLU A 94 19.22 2.46 -1.34
N GLU A 95 20.14 3.34 -0.99
CA GLU A 95 21.55 2.98 -0.70
C GLU A 95 21.74 2.14 0.56
N LYS A 96 20.74 2.09 1.45
CA LYS A 96 20.75 1.31 2.69
C LYS A 96 20.09 -0.06 2.56
N LEU A 97 19.42 -0.32 1.45
CA LEU A 97 18.70 -1.56 1.20
C LEU A 97 19.56 -2.56 0.43
N MET A 98 19.26 -3.84 0.60
CA MET A 98 19.93 -4.91 -0.15
C MET A 98 19.63 -4.80 -1.65
N LYS A 99 20.66 -4.56 -2.46
CA LYS A 99 20.54 -4.44 -3.92
C LYS A 99 19.95 -5.70 -4.56
N GLU A 100 20.20 -6.85 -3.98
CA GLU A 100 19.69 -8.14 -4.45
C GLU A 100 18.17 -8.20 -4.52
N ILE A 101 17.45 -7.49 -3.63
CA ILE A 101 15.98 -7.43 -3.65
C ILE A 101 15.50 -6.73 -4.93
N PHE A 102 16.11 -5.60 -5.25
CA PHE A 102 15.79 -4.85 -6.45
C PHE A 102 16.19 -5.62 -7.71
N GLN A 103 17.41 -6.19 -7.75
CA GLN A 103 17.94 -6.94 -8.90
C GLN A 103 17.13 -8.20 -9.19
N ARG A 104 16.54 -8.84 -8.17
CA ARG A 104 15.65 -9.99 -8.34
C ARG A 104 14.27 -9.60 -8.89
N ALA A 105 13.92 -8.33 -8.89
CA ALA A 105 12.57 -7.88 -9.24
C ALA A 105 11.48 -8.66 -8.47
N ALA A 106 11.74 -8.93 -7.16
CA ALA A 106 10.77 -9.63 -6.32
C ALA A 106 9.64 -8.68 -5.85
N LEU A 107 9.99 -7.43 -5.56
CA LEU A 107 9.04 -6.37 -5.18
C LEU A 107 9.36 -5.11 -5.99
N PHE A 108 8.40 -4.59 -6.75
CA PHE A 108 8.58 -3.40 -7.59
C PHE A 108 7.25 -2.76 -7.98
N PRO A 109 7.23 -1.43 -8.22
CA PRO A 109 6.06 -0.73 -8.74
C PRO A 109 5.80 -1.06 -10.22
N TYR A 110 4.51 -1.13 -10.59
CA TYR A 110 4.14 -1.51 -11.94
C TYR A 110 2.79 -0.92 -12.36
N ASN A 111 2.74 -0.03 -13.33
CA ASN A 111 1.50 0.51 -13.92
C ASN A 111 0.39 0.89 -12.90
N LYS A 112 -0.85 0.91 -13.35
CA LYS A 112 -2.06 1.21 -12.56
C LYS A 112 -3.14 0.17 -12.82
N ASP A 113 -4.00 -0.04 -11.81
CA ASP A 113 -5.23 -0.78 -11.98
C ASP A 113 -6.32 0.09 -12.64
N LYS A 114 -7.49 -0.50 -12.95
CA LYS A 114 -8.61 0.20 -13.58
C LYS A 114 -9.20 1.33 -12.73
N CYS A 115 -8.91 1.32 -11.43
CA CYS A 115 -9.32 2.37 -10.51
C CYS A 115 -8.29 3.50 -10.41
N GLY A 116 -7.23 3.44 -11.20
CA GLY A 116 -6.13 4.41 -11.19
C GLY A 116 -5.18 4.28 -10.01
N CYS A 117 -5.30 3.23 -9.18
CA CYS A 117 -4.36 2.96 -8.11
C CYS A 117 -3.07 2.41 -8.71
N HIS A 118 -1.93 2.94 -8.28
CA HIS A 118 -0.64 2.38 -8.66
C HIS A 118 -0.49 0.97 -8.07
N ILE A 119 0.10 0.07 -8.86
CA ILE A 119 0.32 -1.31 -8.46
C ILE A 119 1.72 -1.44 -7.86
N LEU A 120 1.83 -2.12 -6.73
CA LEU A 120 3.07 -2.63 -6.18
C LEU A 120 3.04 -4.16 -6.28
N MET A 121 3.87 -4.71 -7.17
CA MET A 121 3.88 -6.13 -7.48
C MET A 121 4.89 -6.86 -6.60
N LEU A 122 4.46 -7.95 -5.98
CA LEU A 122 5.31 -8.91 -5.26
C LEU A 122 5.27 -10.26 -5.97
N ARG A 123 6.38 -10.66 -6.58
CA ARG A 123 6.54 -11.98 -7.26
C ARG A 123 7.04 -13.00 -6.25
N LEU A 124 6.12 -13.83 -5.73
CA LEU A 124 6.42 -14.75 -4.62
C LEU A 124 7.53 -15.75 -4.97
N LYS A 125 7.55 -16.28 -6.20
CA LYS A 125 8.58 -17.22 -6.66
C LYS A 125 10.02 -16.68 -6.49
N LEU A 126 10.20 -15.38 -6.61
CA LEU A 126 11.50 -14.71 -6.54
C LEU A 126 11.90 -14.33 -5.12
N TYR A 127 11.00 -14.51 -4.15
CA TYR A 127 11.23 -14.27 -2.74
C TYR A 127 11.36 -15.59 -1.95
N SER A 128 12.34 -15.65 -1.07
CA SER A 128 12.49 -16.69 -0.06
C SER A 128 13.23 -16.12 1.14
N LYS A 129 12.79 -16.47 2.36
CA LYS A 129 13.47 -16.07 3.61
C LYS A 129 14.93 -16.52 3.68
N ASN A 130 15.29 -17.58 2.95
CA ASN A 130 16.66 -18.07 2.89
C ASN A 130 17.57 -17.20 2.02
N LEU A 131 16.98 -16.39 1.12
CA LEU A 131 17.70 -15.50 0.19
C LEU A 131 17.68 -14.05 0.64
N VAL A 132 16.55 -13.63 1.21
CA VAL A 132 16.32 -12.25 1.66
C VAL A 132 15.66 -12.31 3.03
N PRO A 133 16.26 -11.74 4.07
CA PRO A 133 15.61 -11.62 5.38
C PRO A 133 14.28 -10.87 5.29
N SER A 134 13.28 -11.31 6.06
CA SER A 134 11.97 -10.65 6.10
C SER A 134 12.06 -9.15 6.41
N GLU A 135 12.98 -8.74 7.28
CA GLU A 135 13.15 -7.33 7.64
C GLU A 135 13.59 -6.49 6.44
N GLU A 136 14.48 -6.99 5.61
CA GLU A 136 14.92 -6.31 4.39
C GLU A 136 13.77 -6.12 3.39
N LEU A 137 12.93 -7.14 3.23
CA LEU A 137 11.74 -7.02 2.37
C LEU A 137 10.72 -6.03 2.95
N LYS A 138 10.55 -5.98 4.28
CA LYS A 138 9.68 -5.00 4.95
C LYS A 138 10.19 -3.57 4.74
N GLN A 139 11.51 -3.36 4.88
CA GLN A 139 12.12 -2.06 4.62
C GLN A 139 11.98 -1.65 3.15
N THR A 140 12.16 -2.60 2.22
CA THR A 140 11.96 -2.35 0.78
C THR A 140 10.50 -2.01 0.46
N LEU A 141 9.53 -2.65 1.12
CA LEU A 141 8.12 -2.27 1.01
C LEU A 141 7.90 -0.82 1.45
N LEU A 142 8.40 -0.45 2.62
CA LEU A 142 8.26 0.91 3.14
C LEU A 142 8.93 1.93 2.22
N PHE A 143 10.10 1.62 1.69
CA PHE A 143 10.80 2.44 0.69
C PHE A 143 9.92 2.72 -0.53
N PHE A 144 9.35 1.67 -1.14
CA PHE A 144 8.47 1.86 -2.29
C PHE A 144 7.20 2.63 -1.94
N LEU A 145 6.59 2.37 -0.78
CA LEU A 145 5.41 3.11 -0.34
C LEU A 145 5.73 4.61 -0.21
N GLU A 146 6.81 4.99 0.48
CA GLU A 146 7.21 6.39 0.64
C GLU A 146 7.52 7.04 -0.71
N LYS A 147 8.28 6.36 -1.58
CA LYS A 147 8.55 6.87 -2.92
C LYS A 147 7.29 7.08 -3.75
N MET A 148 6.39 6.09 -3.76
CA MET A 148 5.15 6.17 -4.53
C MET A 148 4.23 7.28 -4.00
N TYR A 149 4.13 7.47 -2.69
CA TYR A 149 3.33 8.56 -2.13
C TYR A 149 3.95 9.93 -2.33
N ASN A 150 5.26 10.07 -2.15
CA ASN A 150 5.92 11.36 -2.14
C ASN A 150 6.36 11.83 -3.54
N GLU A 151 6.83 10.93 -4.41
CA GLU A 151 7.39 11.30 -5.71
C GLU A 151 6.37 11.24 -6.85
N ILE A 152 5.50 10.22 -6.86
CA ILE A 152 4.49 10.08 -7.93
C ILE A 152 3.06 10.41 -7.48
N GLY A 153 2.89 10.87 -6.24
CA GLY A 153 1.60 11.30 -5.73
C GLY A 153 0.54 10.21 -5.67
N ALA A 154 0.98 8.96 -5.47
CA ALA A 154 0.05 7.83 -5.35
C ALA A 154 -0.93 8.07 -4.19
N LYS A 155 -2.22 8.11 -4.48
CA LYS A 155 -3.25 8.25 -3.44
C LYS A 155 -3.54 6.93 -2.75
N ARG A 156 -3.52 5.84 -3.52
CA ARG A 156 -3.70 4.45 -3.08
C ARG A 156 -2.79 3.53 -3.86
N ILE A 157 -2.48 2.40 -3.24
CA ILE A 157 -1.62 1.38 -3.84
C ILE A 157 -2.37 0.06 -3.82
N THR A 158 -2.44 -0.58 -4.98
CA THR A 158 -2.92 -1.95 -5.14
C THR A 158 -1.73 -2.89 -4.99
N MET A 159 -1.80 -3.79 -4.00
CA MET A 159 -0.81 -4.86 -3.86
C MET A 159 -1.17 -6.02 -4.77
N LEU A 160 -0.27 -6.38 -5.68
CA LEU A 160 -0.43 -7.54 -6.57
C LEU A 160 0.56 -8.63 -6.18
N PHE A 161 0.05 -9.70 -5.59
CA PHE A 161 0.81 -10.91 -5.28
C PHE A 161 0.77 -11.86 -6.47
N ASP A 162 1.88 -11.96 -7.18
CA ASP A 162 2.07 -12.94 -8.25
C ASP A 162 2.53 -14.27 -7.65
N CYS A 163 1.60 -15.23 -7.57
CA CYS A 163 1.85 -16.54 -6.99
C CYS A 163 2.23 -17.60 -8.05
N THR A 164 2.39 -17.21 -9.31
CA THR A 164 2.76 -18.13 -10.40
C THR A 164 4.02 -18.91 -10.04
N ASP A 165 3.96 -20.24 -10.12
CA ASP A 165 5.04 -21.17 -9.79
C ASP A 165 5.62 -21.04 -8.36
N ALA A 166 4.93 -20.38 -7.44
CA ALA A 166 5.39 -20.26 -6.07
C ALA A 166 5.16 -21.55 -5.28
N GLY A 167 6.12 -21.89 -4.44
CA GLY A 167 6.07 -23.03 -3.52
C GLY A 167 5.84 -22.61 -2.07
N ILE A 168 5.64 -23.60 -1.18
CA ILE A 168 5.39 -23.34 0.25
C ILE A 168 6.51 -22.55 0.93
N GLY A 169 7.76 -22.69 0.46
CA GLY A 169 8.91 -21.95 0.95
C GLY A 169 8.90 -20.45 0.61
N ASN A 170 8.00 -20.01 -0.27
CA ASN A 170 7.83 -18.61 -0.64
C ASN A 170 6.76 -17.92 0.24
N VAL A 171 6.04 -18.67 1.09
CA VAL A 171 5.02 -18.10 1.99
C VAL A 171 5.69 -17.51 3.22
N ASP A 172 5.49 -16.20 3.41
CA ASP A 172 5.94 -15.47 4.59
C ASP A 172 4.75 -14.83 5.30
N LEU A 173 4.22 -15.52 6.32
CA LEU A 173 3.08 -15.02 7.09
C LEU A 173 3.41 -13.74 7.87
N ASP A 174 4.66 -13.55 8.30
CA ASP A 174 5.07 -12.33 9.00
C ASP A 174 5.05 -11.13 8.06
N MET A 175 5.53 -11.33 6.82
CA MET A 175 5.44 -10.30 5.78
C MET A 175 3.99 -9.96 5.43
N VAL A 176 3.12 -10.97 5.27
CA VAL A 176 1.68 -10.74 5.03
C VAL A 176 1.07 -9.93 6.18
N ARG A 177 1.33 -10.32 7.43
CA ARG A 177 0.85 -9.58 8.61
C ARG A 177 1.38 -8.15 8.65
N PHE A 178 2.64 -7.95 8.28
CA PHE A 178 3.25 -6.63 8.19
C PHE A 178 2.55 -5.76 7.15
N ILE A 179 2.31 -6.28 5.94
CA ILE A 179 1.58 -5.59 4.87
C ILE A 179 0.17 -5.17 5.34
N LEU A 180 -0.59 -6.11 5.92
CA LEU A 180 -1.93 -5.83 6.42
C LEU A 180 -1.92 -4.73 7.49
N ASN A 181 -1.05 -4.83 8.50
CA ASN A 181 -0.95 -3.81 9.55
C ASN A 181 -0.49 -2.45 8.99
N THR A 182 0.36 -2.45 7.98
CA THR A 182 0.83 -1.22 7.35
C THR A 182 -0.34 -0.45 6.75
N PHE A 183 -1.18 -1.07 5.97
CA PHE A 183 -2.32 -0.39 5.36
C PHE A 183 -3.51 -0.16 6.32
N LEU A 184 -3.71 -1.05 7.29
CA LEU A 184 -4.83 -0.89 8.23
C LEU A 184 -4.57 0.14 9.34
N LYS A 185 -3.30 0.37 9.70
CA LYS A 185 -2.98 1.17 10.90
C LYS A 185 -1.97 2.30 10.67
N ARG A 186 -1.21 2.28 9.56
CA ARG A 186 -0.04 3.16 9.39
C ARG A 186 -0.14 4.07 8.17
N TYR A 187 -0.83 3.61 7.12
CA TYR A 187 -1.11 4.37 5.91
C TYR A 187 -2.62 4.51 5.70
N PRO A 188 -3.28 5.45 6.42
CA PRO A 188 -4.72 5.65 6.32
C PRO A 188 -5.16 5.87 4.88
N LEU A 189 -6.19 5.13 4.46
CA LEU A 189 -6.73 5.18 3.11
C LEU A 189 -5.70 4.90 1.99
N GLY A 190 -4.60 4.22 2.34
CA GLY A 190 -3.49 3.97 1.42
C GLY A 190 -3.66 2.76 0.52
N MET A 191 -4.59 1.84 0.84
CA MET A 191 -4.77 0.60 0.09
C MET A 191 -5.90 0.71 -0.94
N GLY A 192 -5.59 0.32 -2.20
CA GLY A 192 -6.56 -0.05 -3.21
C GLY A 192 -7.03 -1.50 -3.02
N TYR A 193 -6.75 -2.37 -3.98
CA TYR A 193 -6.96 -3.81 -3.84
C TYR A 193 -5.75 -4.54 -3.29
N VAL A 194 -5.99 -5.76 -2.78
CA VAL A 194 -4.99 -6.82 -2.67
C VAL A 194 -5.37 -7.89 -3.68
N ILE A 195 -4.64 -7.98 -4.78
CA ILE A 195 -4.87 -8.97 -5.83
C ILE A 195 -3.90 -10.13 -5.61
N VAL A 196 -4.44 -11.34 -5.45
CA VAL A 196 -3.67 -12.59 -5.35
C VAL A 196 -3.88 -13.36 -6.65
N TYR A 197 -2.88 -13.29 -7.52
CA TYR A 197 -2.92 -13.89 -8.83
C TYR A 197 -2.37 -15.31 -8.83
N ASP A 198 -3.10 -16.23 -9.44
CA ASP A 198 -2.73 -17.64 -9.69
C ASP A 198 -2.25 -18.36 -8.43
N MET A 199 -3.04 -18.25 -7.34
CA MET A 199 -2.71 -18.84 -6.04
C MET A 199 -2.72 -20.36 -6.09
N PRO A 200 -1.57 -21.06 -5.86
CA PRO A 200 -1.53 -22.51 -5.84
C PRO A 200 -2.42 -23.09 -4.72
N TRP A 201 -3.03 -24.25 -4.97
CA TRP A 201 -3.86 -24.94 -3.98
C TRP A 201 -3.14 -25.24 -2.64
N LEU A 202 -1.83 -25.42 -2.71
CA LEU A 202 -0.98 -25.68 -1.53
C LEU A 202 -0.94 -24.49 -0.55
N PHE A 203 -1.36 -23.27 -0.95
CA PHE A 203 -1.46 -22.10 -0.08
C PHE A 203 -2.80 -22.01 0.67
N THR A 204 -3.72 -22.96 0.47
CA THR A 204 -5.04 -22.94 1.11
C THR A 204 -4.95 -22.91 2.64
N ALA A 205 -3.98 -23.61 3.25
CA ALA A 205 -3.78 -23.59 4.70
C ALA A 205 -3.30 -22.21 5.18
N ALA A 206 -2.33 -21.62 4.49
CA ALA A 206 -1.85 -20.27 4.78
C ALA A 206 -2.98 -19.23 4.63
N TRP A 207 -3.78 -19.35 3.56
CA TRP A 207 -4.95 -18.50 3.37
C TRP A 207 -5.97 -18.58 4.52
N LYS A 208 -6.26 -19.76 5.03
CA LYS A 208 -7.16 -19.93 6.19
C LYS A 208 -6.64 -19.16 7.42
N ILE A 209 -5.33 -19.20 7.66
CA ILE A 209 -4.70 -18.44 8.75
C ILE A 209 -4.84 -16.94 8.50
N ILE A 210 -4.49 -16.46 7.30
CA ILE A 210 -4.58 -15.03 6.92
C ILE A 210 -6.02 -14.53 7.05
N LYS A 211 -6.98 -15.29 6.54
CA LYS A 211 -8.40 -14.94 6.61
C LYS A 211 -8.88 -14.78 8.06
N GLY A 212 -8.34 -15.56 9.00
CA GLY A 212 -8.64 -15.45 10.44
C GLY A 212 -8.14 -14.14 11.08
N TRP A 213 -7.23 -13.40 10.44
CA TRP A 213 -6.75 -12.10 10.92
C TRP A 213 -7.58 -10.93 10.39
N LEU A 214 -8.41 -11.18 9.39
CA LEU A 214 -9.14 -10.15 8.67
C LEU A 214 -10.55 -10.00 9.22
N ILE A 215 -10.98 -8.76 9.33
CA ILE A 215 -12.41 -8.45 9.44
C ILE A 215 -13.06 -8.65 8.04
N PRO A 216 -14.36 -8.94 7.96
CA PRO A 216 -15.05 -9.22 6.69
C PRO A 216 -14.77 -8.20 5.61
N GLU A 217 -14.70 -6.95 5.97
CA GLU A 217 -14.54 -5.81 5.09
C GLU A 217 -13.11 -5.72 4.50
N ALA A 218 -12.09 -6.02 5.30
CA ALA A 218 -10.73 -6.13 4.79
C ALA A 218 -10.59 -7.33 3.86
N ALA A 219 -11.28 -8.44 4.17
CA ALA A 219 -11.31 -9.62 3.32
C ALA A 219 -11.95 -9.33 1.95
N ALA A 220 -12.97 -8.47 1.89
CA ALA A 220 -13.65 -8.09 0.63
C ALA A 220 -12.72 -7.36 -0.36
N ARG A 221 -11.65 -6.70 0.12
CA ARG A 221 -10.63 -6.07 -0.74
C ARG A 221 -9.63 -7.05 -1.32
N ILE A 222 -9.58 -8.28 -0.82
CA ILE A 222 -8.67 -9.30 -1.34
C ILE A 222 -9.37 -10.05 -2.47
N LYS A 223 -8.79 -9.96 -3.66
CA LYS A 223 -9.31 -10.57 -4.88
C LYS A 223 -8.37 -11.71 -5.29
N MET A 224 -8.88 -12.93 -5.24
CA MET A 224 -8.17 -14.10 -5.76
C MET A 224 -8.57 -14.30 -7.20
N VAL A 225 -7.61 -14.21 -8.11
CA VAL A 225 -7.88 -14.16 -9.54
C VAL A 225 -6.94 -15.07 -10.31
N ASN A 226 -7.44 -15.62 -11.40
CA ASN A 226 -6.68 -16.30 -12.42
C ASN A 226 -6.40 -15.37 -13.61
N LYS A 227 -5.81 -15.92 -14.68
CA LYS A 227 -5.42 -15.21 -15.91
C LYS A 227 -6.58 -14.48 -16.60
N ASP A 228 -7.80 -15.03 -16.53
CA ASP A 228 -8.95 -14.41 -17.17
C ASP A 228 -9.57 -13.32 -16.27
N GLN A 229 -9.66 -13.61 -14.98
CA GLN A 229 -10.30 -12.73 -13.99
C GLN A 229 -9.46 -11.48 -13.66
N ILE A 230 -8.13 -11.54 -13.77
CA ILE A 230 -7.28 -10.37 -13.47
C ILE A 230 -7.59 -9.17 -14.36
N LYS A 231 -8.10 -9.42 -15.57
CA LYS A 231 -8.52 -8.39 -16.53
C LYS A 231 -9.75 -7.59 -16.07
N GLU A 232 -10.45 -8.04 -15.05
CA GLU A 232 -11.51 -7.27 -14.41
C GLU A 232 -10.94 -6.08 -13.63
N TYR A 233 -9.71 -6.22 -13.12
CA TYR A 233 -9.04 -5.24 -12.24
C TYR A 233 -7.96 -4.43 -12.94
N ILE A 234 -7.27 -5.00 -13.93
CA ILE A 234 -6.17 -4.37 -14.64
C ILE A 234 -6.41 -4.45 -16.14
N ASP A 235 -6.27 -3.32 -16.83
CA ASP A 235 -6.38 -3.30 -18.30
C ASP A 235 -5.29 -4.13 -18.96
N GLU A 236 -5.62 -4.82 -20.05
CA GLU A 236 -4.66 -5.66 -20.78
C GLU A 236 -3.39 -4.90 -21.19
N LYS A 237 -3.51 -3.61 -21.54
CA LYS A 237 -2.36 -2.76 -21.89
C LYS A 237 -1.41 -2.48 -20.72
N ASN A 238 -1.91 -2.61 -19.50
CA ASN A 238 -1.18 -2.38 -18.25
C ASN A 238 -0.81 -3.69 -17.55
N LEU A 239 -1.11 -4.83 -18.14
CA LEU A 239 -0.90 -6.15 -17.57
C LEU A 239 0.22 -6.88 -18.33
N PRO A 240 1.21 -7.49 -17.65
CA PRO A 240 2.28 -8.24 -18.30
C PRO A 240 1.77 -9.35 -19.20
N VAL A 241 2.47 -9.60 -20.32
CA VAL A 241 2.15 -10.69 -21.26
C VAL A 241 2.07 -12.05 -20.55
N ARG A 242 2.96 -12.34 -19.61
CA ARG A 242 2.96 -13.58 -18.80
C ARG A 242 1.69 -13.78 -17.97
N MET A 243 1.00 -12.67 -17.61
CA MET A 243 -0.27 -12.68 -16.88
C MET A 243 -1.49 -12.58 -17.83
N GLY A 244 -1.29 -12.66 -19.14
CA GLY A 244 -2.34 -12.59 -20.14
C GLY A 244 -2.67 -11.19 -20.65
N GLY A 245 -1.83 -10.22 -20.37
CA GLY A 245 -1.92 -8.86 -20.88
C GLY A 245 -1.16 -8.65 -22.18
N LYS A 246 -0.92 -7.36 -22.49
CA LYS A 246 -0.23 -6.90 -23.71
C LYS A 246 1.01 -6.07 -23.41
N ASP A 247 1.34 -5.85 -22.14
CA ASP A 247 2.54 -5.10 -21.76
C ASP A 247 3.76 -6.02 -21.79
N GLU A 248 4.68 -5.77 -22.72
CA GLU A 248 5.93 -6.50 -22.88
C GLU A 248 7.04 -6.00 -21.94
N TYR A 249 6.77 -4.95 -21.16
CA TYR A 249 7.74 -4.41 -20.24
C TYR A 249 8.07 -5.41 -19.13
N GLU A 250 9.37 -5.65 -18.94
CA GLU A 250 9.91 -6.36 -17.79
C GLU A 250 10.67 -5.36 -16.92
N TYR A 251 10.35 -5.35 -15.62
CA TYR A 251 11.04 -4.48 -14.67
C TYR A 251 12.51 -4.88 -14.56
N GLU A 252 13.38 -3.91 -14.77
CA GLU A 252 14.81 -4.01 -14.53
C GLU A 252 15.22 -2.89 -13.58
N TYR A 253 15.85 -3.27 -12.46
CA TYR A 253 16.34 -2.30 -11.50
C TYR A 253 17.47 -1.47 -12.06
N LYS A 254 17.32 -0.14 -11.97
CA LYS A 254 18.35 0.85 -12.29
C LYS A 254 18.62 1.69 -11.05
N PRO A 255 19.86 1.75 -10.52
CA PRO A 255 20.18 2.64 -9.42
C PRO A 255 19.76 4.08 -9.71
N GLY A 256 19.10 4.72 -8.74
CA GLY A 256 18.53 6.06 -8.90
C GLY A 256 17.18 6.13 -9.60
N ASN A 257 16.70 5.04 -10.23
CA ASN A 257 15.35 4.92 -10.76
C ASN A 257 14.68 3.60 -10.33
N PRO A 258 14.52 3.36 -9.01
CA PRO A 258 13.95 2.10 -8.51
C PRO A 258 12.46 1.94 -8.80
N LEU A 259 11.74 3.02 -9.14
CA LEU A 259 10.32 2.95 -9.53
C LEU A 259 10.14 2.34 -10.93
N GLY A 260 11.19 2.34 -11.76
CA GLY A 260 11.13 1.86 -13.13
C GLY A 260 10.31 2.76 -14.07
N ASP A 261 10.29 2.37 -15.34
CA ASP A 261 9.74 3.22 -16.41
C ASP A 261 8.20 3.14 -16.51
N ARG A 262 7.54 2.21 -15.78
CA ARG A 262 6.08 2.03 -15.74
C ARG A 262 5.40 2.70 -14.55
N CYS A 263 6.13 3.52 -13.80
CA CYS A 263 5.59 4.32 -12.70
C CYS A 263 5.95 5.81 -12.92
N PRO A 264 5.40 6.45 -13.97
CA PRO A 264 5.71 7.85 -14.24
C PRO A 264 5.25 8.74 -13.09
N GLY A 265 6.06 9.73 -12.77
CA GLY A 265 5.72 10.79 -11.82
C GLY A 265 4.53 11.63 -12.31
N PRO A 266 4.03 12.57 -11.47
CA PRO A 266 2.86 13.38 -11.77
C PRO A 266 2.99 14.29 -12.99
N ASP A 267 4.19 14.52 -13.50
CA ASP A 267 4.48 15.49 -14.56
C ASP A 267 4.47 14.91 -16.00
N ASN A 268 4.27 13.62 -16.17
CA ASN A 268 4.14 13.06 -17.51
C ASN A 268 2.72 13.30 -18.06
N LYS A 269 2.60 14.36 -18.85
CA LYS A 269 1.36 14.84 -19.52
C LYS A 269 0.76 13.88 -20.56
N THR A 270 1.20 12.64 -20.64
CA THR A 270 0.74 11.66 -21.63
C THR A 270 -0.60 10.99 -21.31
N ASP A 271 -1.15 11.18 -20.08
CA ASP A 271 -2.42 10.57 -19.67
C ASP A 271 -3.65 11.50 -19.85
N ARG A 272 -3.52 12.63 -20.62
CA ARG A 272 -4.64 13.55 -20.83
C ARG A 272 -5.35 13.41 -22.18
N GLU A 273 -4.90 12.51 -23.04
CA GLU A 273 -5.54 12.24 -24.33
C GLU A 273 -5.66 10.72 -24.55
N ALA A 274 -6.65 10.08 -23.96
CA ALA A 274 -7.25 8.82 -24.42
C ALA A 274 -8.61 8.60 -23.75
#